data_c3d75ca7ff27341ea30f4284766406ef
#
_entry.id   c3d75ca7ff27341ea30f4284766406ef
#
_cell.length_a   1.000
_cell.length_b   1.000
_cell.length_c   1.000
_cell.angle_alpha   90.00
_cell.angle_beta   90.00
_cell.angle_gamma   90.00
#
_symmetry.space_group_name_H-M   'P 1'
#
loop_
_entity.id
_entity.type
_entity.pdbx_description
1 polymer ?
#
loop_
_entity_poly.entity_id
_entity_poly.type
_entity_poly.pdbx_seq_one_letter_code
_entity_poly.pdbx_strand_id
1 'polypeptide(L)'
;LSREQLTSARASGVGSVVMFGATTGRDGIGGASVLASQELGEDDADKRPSVQVGDPFTGKKLIEVSVELIESNLVESLQDCGAAGLASALSEMAASFGLDIHLDRVPLRQTDLEPWEIMISESQERMVAAVTPSLVPAVKEICARWELPCTEIGTVTDSGVLRCFWNGEVIGDIPARFLTEEAPRYQLELAPRSKQDPPPAPVGPAFRQALLELLASDNIRDRSWVFERYDYVVGSRTVRRPGLDAGVLRLRPSLRGLALSLDGNGRIAWLDPRIGGAHAVLEAARNVACSGGEPLAITNCLNFGNPEKPEMAWELSEAIEGMAQACEALGIPVVSGNVSLYNETDGQPIYPTPVVGCVGLVPDVRTIGSAWREGDVVLLAGAARLSIAGSEYQALYDKVGGAPEEFELEAEAALIRFLWKNNHLFSIAHDVAEGGLAVCLAECAIFSGVGAHLDIPTDPVQLFGECGGLAVVACAREQVSKLEADGVPLREIGTAGGDSLNGLPLADLTRAWQAKEASSEEI
;
A
#
# COMPACT_ATOMS: atom_id res chain seq x y z
N LEU A 1 -8.36 10.75 12.92
CA LEU A 1 -9.82 10.74 13.15
C LEU A 1 -10.09 10.30 14.58
N SER A 2 -11.01 10.99 15.29
CA SER A 2 -11.53 10.52 16.56
C SER A 2 -12.62 9.47 16.33
N ARG A 3 -13.01 8.72 17.38
CA ARG A 3 -14.13 7.78 17.27
C ARG A 3 -15.45 8.49 16.91
N GLU A 4 -15.59 9.74 17.29
CA GLU A 4 -16.76 10.57 17.03
C GLU A 4 -16.88 11.00 15.56
N GLN A 5 -15.79 10.87 14.78
CA GLN A 5 -15.74 11.14 13.34
C GLN A 5 -15.95 9.87 12.48
N LEU A 6 -16.22 8.72 13.10
CA LEU A 6 -16.56 7.49 12.39
C LEU A 6 -18.07 7.44 12.16
N THR A 7 -18.46 7.12 10.92
CA THR A 7 -19.86 6.92 10.54
C THR A 7 -20.01 5.65 9.72
N SER A 8 -21.23 5.15 9.57
CA SER A 8 -21.55 3.94 8.82
C SER A 8 -21.74 4.27 7.34
N ALA A 9 -21.44 3.30 6.46
CA ALA A 9 -21.88 3.34 5.07
C ALA A 9 -23.37 2.97 4.93
N ARG A 10 -23.89 2.09 5.81
CA ARG A 10 -25.27 1.58 5.77
C ARG A 10 -26.23 2.53 6.46
N ALA A 11 -27.38 2.78 5.84
CA ALA A 11 -28.49 3.51 6.46
C ALA A 11 -28.99 2.77 7.69
N SER A 12 -29.36 3.51 8.74
CA SER A 12 -29.84 2.98 10.03
C SER A 12 -31.31 3.24 10.30
N GLY A 13 -32.01 4.01 9.44
CA GLY A 13 -33.42 4.36 9.60
C GLY A 13 -34.01 4.96 8.34
N VAL A 14 -35.27 5.37 8.41
CA VAL A 14 -35.96 6.05 7.30
C VAL A 14 -35.51 7.50 7.24
N GLY A 15 -35.09 7.98 6.05
CA GLY A 15 -34.55 9.32 5.88
C GLY A 15 -34.48 9.74 4.42
N SER A 16 -33.95 10.93 4.17
CA SER A 16 -33.63 11.42 2.83
C SER A 16 -32.26 10.92 2.38
N VAL A 17 -32.11 10.57 1.12
CA VAL A 17 -30.82 10.31 0.48
C VAL A 17 -30.36 11.57 -0.23
N VAL A 18 -29.24 12.13 0.21
CA VAL A 18 -28.68 13.36 -0.31
C VAL A 18 -27.34 13.05 -1.01
N MET A 19 -27.18 13.54 -2.22
CA MET A 19 -25.92 13.49 -2.96
C MET A 19 -25.27 14.87 -2.98
N PHE A 20 -23.95 14.94 -2.73
CA PHE A 20 -23.19 16.18 -2.78
C PHE A 20 -21.79 15.98 -3.33
N GLY A 21 -21.15 17.06 -3.78
CA GLY A 21 -19.83 17.04 -4.41
C GLY A 21 -19.92 17.41 -5.90
N ALA A 22 -19.08 16.81 -6.73
CA ALA A 22 -19.03 17.08 -8.16
C ALA A 22 -20.30 16.58 -8.89
N THR A 23 -20.52 17.09 -10.11
CA THR A 23 -21.58 16.65 -11.01
C THR A 23 -21.21 15.39 -11.78
N THR A 24 -22.20 14.57 -12.13
CA THR A 24 -22.02 13.28 -12.82
C THR A 24 -21.83 13.47 -14.32
N GLY A 25 -20.83 12.82 -14.89
CA GLY A 25 -20.54 12.73 -16.33
C GLY A 25 -20.31 11.29 -16.78
N ARG A 26 -19.91 11.09 -18.05
CA ARG A 26 -19.48 9.78 -18.58
C ARG A 26 -18.02 9.51 -18.22
N ASP A 27 -17.73 9.36 -16.94
CA ASP A 27 -16.39 9.09 -16.44
C ASP A 27 -16.32 7.65 -15.94
N GLY A 28 -15.27 6.93 -16.32
CA GLY A 28 -14.97 5.61 -15.80
C GLY A 28 -16.09 4.58 -16.01
N ILE A 29 -16.98 4.77 -16.97
CA ILE A 29 -18.08 3.83 -17.23
C ILE A 29 -17.49 2.46 -17.60
N GLY A 30 -17.72 1.47 -16.72
CA GLY A 30 -17.06 0.18 -16.79
C GLY A 30 -15.58 0.21 -16.44
N GLY A 31 -15.03 1.34 -15.97
CA GLY A 31 -13.60 1.55 -15.72
C GLY A 31 -13.01 0.56 -14.75
N ALA A 32 -13.58 0.41 -13.57
CA ALA A 32 -13.12 -0.57 -12.59
C ALA A 32 -13.22 -2.01 -13.14
N SER A 33 -14.31 -2.35 -13.83
CA SER A 33 -14.49 -3.68 -14.42
C SER A 33 -13.57 -3.91 -15.64
N VAL A 34 -13.35 -2.90 -16.47
CA VAL A 34 -12.50 -3.03 -17.65
C VAL A 34 -11.02 -3.04 -17.26
N LEU A 35 -10.60 -2.12 -16.38
CA LEU A 35 -9.19 -2.00 -16.00
C LEU A 35 -8.72 -3.05 -14.98
N ALA A 36 -9.63 -3.58 -14.16
CA ALA A 36 -9.31 -4.52 -13.09
C ALA A 36 -9.72 -5.97 -13.38
N SER A 37 -10.44 -6.25 -14.46
CA SER A 37 -11.05 -7.56 -14.72
C SER A 37 -11.12 -7.95 -16.19
N GLN A 38 -10.34 -7.32 -17.06
CA GLN A 38 -10.27 -7.66 -18.49
C GLN A 38 -8.81 -7.70 -18.95
N GLU A 39 -8.53 -8.62 -19.86
CA GLU A 39 -7.25 -8.68 -20.56
C GLU A 39 -7.10 -7.46 -21.48
N LEU A 40 -5.94 -6.81 -21.47
CA LEU A 40 -5.62 -5.67 -22.33
C LEU A 40 -4.89 -6.17 -23.58
N GLY A 41 -5.36 -5.77 -24.78
CA GLY A 41 -4.76 -6.09 -26.07
C GLY A 41 -4.31 -4.82 -26.83
N GLU A 42 -3.60 -5.01 -27.93
CA GLU A 42 -3.06 -3.89 -28.75
C GLU A 42 -4.13 -2.93 -29.32
N ASP A 43 -5.39 -3.37 -29.47
CA ASP A 43 -6.50 -2.60 -30.06
C ASP A 43 -7.36 -1.82 -29.04
N ASP A 44 -6.92 -1.67 -27.80
CA ASP A 44 -7.71 -1.10 -26.69
C ASP A 44 -7.77 0.44 -26.64
N ALA A 45 -7.40 1.13 -27.72
CA ALA A 45 -7.51 2.60 -27.82
C ALA A 45 -8.93 3.14 -27.56
N ASP A 46 -9.96 2.33 -27.84
CA ASP A 46 -11.38 2.69 -27.64
C ASP A 46 -11.80 2.62 -26.14
N LYS A 47 -10.97 2.06 -25.26
CA LYS A 47 -11.23 1.97 -23.81
C LYS A 47 -10.81 3.22 -23.02
N ARG A 48 -10.28 4.26 -23.67
CA ARG A 48 -9.91 5.54 -23.06
C ARG A 48 -11.02 6.24 -22.27
N PRO A 49 -12.34 6.10 -22.61
CA PRO A 49 -13.41 6.65 -21.77
C PRO A 49 -13.50 6.07 -20.36
N SER A 50 -12.81 4.96 -20.09
CA SER A 50 -12.76 4.32 -18.77
C SER A 50 -11.87 5.06 -17.76
N VAL A 51 -11.14 6.11 -18.17
CA VAL A 51 -10.25 6.86 -17.28
C VAL A 51 -11.07 7.75 -16.35
N GLN A 52 -10.75 7.65 -15.05
CA GLN A 52 -11.28 8.55 -14.03
C GLN A 52 -10.43 9.83 -13.98
N VAL A 53 -11.10 10.98 -13.91
CA VAL A 53 -10.44 12.29 -13.81
C VAL A 53 -10.69 12.84 -12.41
N GLY A 54 -9.62 13.00 -11.60
CA GLY A 54 -9.70 13.58 -10.27
C GLY A 54 -9.61 15.10 -10.28
N ASP A 55 -10.29 15.75 -9.32
CA ASP A 55 -10.17 17.18 -9.02
C ASP A 55 -9.75 17.36 -7.56
N PRO A 56 -8.43 17.52 -7.29
CA PRO A 56 -7.91 17.64 -5.92
C PRO A 56 -8.48 18.82 -5.16
N PHE A 57 -8.88 19.89 -5.83
CA PHE A 57 -9.49 21.05 -5.19
C PHE A 57 -10.90 20.76 -4.68
N THR A 58 -11.74 20.16 -5.52
CA THR A 58 -13.07 19.68 -5.12
C THR A 58 -12.96 18.56 -4.08
N GLY A 59 -12.00 17.64 -4.23
CA GLY A 59 -11.73 16.59 -3.25
C GLY A 59 -11.40 17.17 -1.86
N LYS A 60 -10.59 18.23 -1.80
CA LYS A 60 -10.29 18.92 -0.52
C LYS A 60 -11.54 19.53 0.12
N LYS A 61 -12.37 20.22 -0.67
CA LYS A 61 -13.65 20.77 -0.17
C LYS A 61 -14.56 19.65 0.36
N LEU A 62 -14.64 18.53 -0.36
CA LEU A 62 -15.48 17.40 -0.01
C LEU A 62 -15.06 16.75 1.32
N ILE A 63 -13.75 16.63 1.58
CA ILE A 63 -13.22 16.18 2.87
C ILE A 63 -13.68 17.11 4.00
N GLU A 64 -13.52 18.43 3.85
CA GLU A 64 -13.90 19.40 4.88
C GLU A 64 -15.41 19.37 5.15
N VAL A 65 -16.23 19.33 4.09
CA VAL A 65 -17.70 19.24 4.22
C VAL A 65 -18.09 17.95 4.94
N SER A 66 -17.51 16.80 4.54
CA SER A 66 -17.83 15.50 5.15
C SER A 66 -17.52 15.49 6.64
N VAL A 67 -16.35 16.02 7.02
CA VAL A 67 -15.96 16.13 8.45
C VAL A 67 -16.92 17.03 9.20
N GLU A 68 -17.25 18.21 8.66
CA GLU A 68 -18.17 19.16 9.30
C GLU A 68 -19.59 18.58 9.48
N LEU A 69 -20.09 17.84 8.48
CA LEU A 69 -21.40 17.17 8.56
C LEU A 69 -21.42 16.09 9.65
N ILE A 70 -20.34 15.30 9.78
CA ILE A 70 -20.21 14.27 10.81
C ILE A 70 -20.11 14.92 12.20
N GLU A 71 -19.23 15.90 12.39
CA GLU A 71 -19.03 16.59 13.67
C GLU A 71 -20.28 17.33 14.14
N SER A 72 -21.10 17.80 13.19
CA SER A 72 -22.40 18.44 13.47
C SER A 72 -23.55 17.46 13.68
N ASN A 73 -23.31 16.13 13.59
CA ASN A 73 -24.31 15.06 13.67
C ASN A 73 -25.48 15.25 12.68
N LEU A 74 -25.19 15.70 11.45
CA LEU A 74 -26.19 15.96 10.42
C LEU A 74 -26.42 14.78 9.48
N VAL A 75 -25.56 13.77 9.50
CA VAL A 75 -25.66 12.56 8.65
C VAL A 75 -25.70 11.31 9.51
N GLU A 76 -26.55 10.35 9.13
CA GLU A 76 -26.64 9.04 9.77
C GLU A 76 -25.66 8.04 9.14
N SER A 77 -25.50 8.11 7.82
CA SER A 77 -24.53 7.32 7.07
C SER A 77 -23.95 8.16 5.94
N LEU A 78 -22.76 7.77 5.51
CA LEU A 78 -22.00 8.48 4.48
C LEU A 78 -21.19 7.48 3.67
N GLN A 79 -21.27 7.58 2.32
CA GLN A 79 -20.58 6.71 1.39
C GLN A 79 -20.03 7.53 0.21
N ASP A 80 -18.81 7.19 -0.24
CA ASP A 80 -18.27 7.73 -1.48
C ASP A 80 -18.84 7.02 -2.72
N CYS A 81 -18.83 7.71 -3.84
CA CYS A 81 -19.18 7.13 -5.14
C CYS A 81 -17.89 6.77 -5.89
N GLY A 82 -17.22 5.72 -5.45
CA GLY A 82 -15.99 5.19 -6.06
C GLY A 82 -16.26 4.28 -7.24
N ALA A 83 -15.69 3.07 -7.23
CA ALA A 83 -15.89 2.05 -8.26
C ALA A 83 -17.37 1.70 -8.44
N ALA A 84 -17.83 1.60 -9.68
CA ALA A 84 -19.22 1.45 -10.09
C ALA A 84 -20.17 2.57 -9.58
N GLY A 85 -19.64 3.69 -9.10
CA GLY A 85 -20.34 4.92 -8.83
C GLY A 85 -21.50 4.78 -7.84
N LEU A 86 -22.67 5.29 -8.22
CA LEU A 86 -23.90 5.21 -7.42
C LEU A 86 -24.40 3.78 -7.25
N ALA A 87 -24.14 2.88 -8.19
CA ALA A 87 -24.61 1.50 -8.10
C ALA A 87 -24.00 0.80 -6.88
N SER A 88 -22.69 0.94 -6.64
CA SER A 88 -22.01 0.40 -5.47
C SER A 88 -22.45 1.12 -4.19
N ALA A 89 -22.32 2.45 -4.15
CA ALA A 89 -22.59 3.25 -2.97
C ALA A 89 -24.03 3.07 -2.45
N LEU A 90 -25.02 3.09 -3.35
CA LEU A 90 -26.44 2.92 -2.98
C LEU A 90 -26.79 1.48 -2.61
N SER A 91 -26.14 0.49 -3.21
CA SER A 91 -26.35 -0.91 -2.84
C SER A 91 -25.90 -1.19 -1.40
N GLU A 92 -24.71 -0.70 -1.03
CA GLU A 92 -24.19 -0.82 0.32
C GLU A 92 -25.04 -0.04 1.33
N MET A 93 -25.46 1.17 1.00
CA MET A 93 -26.34 1.98 1.86
C MET A 93 -27.70 1.31 2.08
N ALA A 94 -28.26 0.68 1.04
CA ALA A 94 -29.57 0.01 1.06
C ALA A 94 -29.58 -1.31 1.83
N ALA A 95 -28.43 -1.95 2.06
CA ALA A 95 -28.31 -3.36 2.46
C ALA A 95 -29.15 -3.75 3.71
N SER A 96 -29.37 -2.82 4.64
CA SER A 96 -30.14 -3.07 5.87
C SER A 96 -31.61 -2.66 5.81
N PHE A 97 -31.99 -1.80 4.86
CA PHE A 97 -33.32 -1.20 4.76
C PHE A 97 -33.89 -1.27 3.34
N GLY A 98 -33.53 -0.37 2.51
CA GLY A 98 -33.96 -0.18 1.14
C GLY A 98 -33.89 1.29 0.76
N LEU A 99 -33.86 1.57 -0.52
CA LEU A 99 -33.80 2.95 -1.05
C LEU A 99 -34.74 3.11 -2.25
N ASP A 100 -35.44 4.25 -2.29
CA ASP A 100 -36.13 4.76 -3.49
C ASP A 100 -35.31 5.93 -4.03
N ILE A 101 -34.72 5.78 -5.21
CA ILE A 101 -33.77 6.74 -5.82
C ILE A 101 -34.33 7.29 -7.13
N HIS A 102 -34.35 8.61 -7.28
CA HIS A 102 -34.77 9.34 -8.46
C HIS A 102 -33.55 9.80 -9.27
N LEU A 103 -33.20 9.05 -10.31
CA LEU A 103 -32.01 9.33 -11.12
C LEU A 103 -32.10 10.63 -11.92
N ASP A 104 -33.32 11.07 -12.24
CA ASP A 104 -33.62 12.37 -12.87
C ASP A 104 -33.30 13.58 -11.96
N ARG A 105 -33.02 13.34 -10.68
CA ARG A 105 -32.59 14.40 -9.72
C ARG A 105 -31.08 14.45 -9.52
N VAL A 106 -30.33 13.50 -10.06
CA VAL A 106 -28.87 13.48 -9.94
C VAL A 106 -28.28 14.68 -10.71
N PRO A 107 -27.40 15.51 -10.09
CA PRO A 107 -26.77 16.61 -10.80
C PRO A 107 -25.85 16.13 -11.89
N LEU A 108 -26.15 16.49 -13.14
CA LEU A 108 -25.42 16.04 -14.32
C LEU A 108 -24.52 17.14 -14.88
N ARG A 109 -23.33 16.78 -15.35
CA ARG A 109 -22.43 17.61 -16.16
C ARG A 109 -22.73 17.50 -17.65
N GLN A 110 -23.33 16.39 -18.07
CA GLN A 110 -23.73 16.08 -19.45
C GLN A 110 -25.22 15.77 -19.47
N THR A 111 -25.95 16.29 -20.43
CA THR A 111 -27.44 16.24 -20.48
C THR A 111 -28.01 15.01 -21.18
N ASP A 112 -27.16 14.21 -21.82
CA ASP A 112 -27.54 13.06 -22.67
C ASP A 112 -27.16 11.72 -22.02
N LEU A 113 -27.03 11.68 -20.69
CA LEU A 113 -26.76 10.44 -19.94
C LEU A 113 -28.01 9.60 -19.80
N GLU A 114 -27.89 8.33 -20.15
CA GLU A 114 -28.92 7.33 -19.87
C GLU A 114 -28.93 6.95 -18.37
N PRO A 115 -30.06 6.49 -17.81
CA PRO A 115 -30.15 6.15 -16.39
C PRO A 115 -29.11 5.14 -15.90
N TRP A 116 -28.78 4.14 -16.71
CA TRP A 116 -27.76 3.15 -16.36
C TRP A 116 -26.35 3.76 -16.34
N GLU A 117 -26.05 4.73 -17.22
CA GLU A 117 -24.78 5.46 -17.20
C GLU A 117 -24.64 6.29 -15.93
N ILE A 118 -25.74 6.92 -15.46
CA ILE A 118 -25.77 7.68 -14.19
C ILE A 118 -25.43 6.76 -13.01
N MET A 119 -25.98 5.54 -13.00
CA MET A 119 -25.77 4.58 -11.94
C MET A 119 -24.32 4.10 -11.85
N ILE A 120 -23.69 3.77 -12.98
CA ILE A 120 -22.35 3.18 -13.00
C ILE A 120 -21.23 4.18 -13.32
N SER A 121 -21.55 5.45 -13.51
CA SER A 121 -20.54 6.50 -13.69
C SER A 121 -19.63 6.58 -12.48
N GLU A 122 -18.32 6.59 -12.70
CA GLU A 122 -17.28 6.72 -11.69
C GLU A 122 -16.72 8.16 -11.60
N SER A 123 -17.55 9.17 -11.94
CA SER A 123 -17.15 10.57 -11.71
C SER A 123 -16.68 10.75 -10.27
N GLN A 124 -15.47 11.26 -10.10
CA GLN A 124 -14.83 11.39 -8.79
C GLN A 124 -15.43 12.55 -7.97
N GLU A 125 -15.05 12.65 -6.70
CA GLU A 125 -15.44 13.70 -5.75
C GLU A 125 -16.95 13.82 -5.54
N ARG A 126 -17.64 12.66 -5.41
CA ARG A 126 -19.08 12.59 -5.09
C ARG A 126 -19.30 11.75 -3.83
N MET A 127 -20.24 12.18 -3.00
CA MET A 127 -20.67 11.46 -1.79
C MET A 127 -22.19 11.35 -1.76
N VAL A 128 -22.67 10.26 -1.15
CA VAL A 128 -24.07 10.09 -0.79
C VAL A 128 -24.22 9.92 0.71
N ALA A 129 -25.26 10.51 1.29
CA ALA A 129 -25.55 10.44 2.73
C ALA A 129 -27.02 10.12 2.99
N ALA A 130 -27.29 9.35 4.04
CA ALA A 130 -28.61 9.25 4.63
C ALA A 130 -28.76 10.33 5.70
N VAL A 131 -29.83 11.11 5.62
CA VAL A 131 -30.05 12.30 6.43
C VAL A 131 -31.47 12.33 6.96
N THR A 132 -31.67 12.62 8.24
CA THR A 132 -33.00 12.89 8.77
C THR A 132 -33.66 14.04 7.99
N PRO A 133 -34.90 13.92 7.48
CA PRO A 133 -35.50 14.91 6.57
C PRO A 133 -35.48 16.35 7.07
N SER A 134 -35.66 16.55 8.37
CA SER A 134 -35.62 17.89 8.99
C SER A 134 -34.23 18.53 8.99
N LEU A 135 -33.15 17.74 8.80
CA LEU A 135 -31.76 18.22 8.79
C LEU A 135 -31.25 18.49 7.37
N VAL A 136 -31.96 18.08 6.32
CA VAL A 136 -31.58 18.32 4.91
C VAL A 136 -31.28 19.79 4.60
N PRO A 137 -32.06 20.77 5.08
CA PRO A 137 -31.72 22.19 4.87
C PRO A 137 -30.36 22.60 5.45
N ALA A 138 -29.99 22.10 6.64
CA ALA A 138 -28.69 22.37 7.25
C ALA A 138 -27.54 21.75 6.46
N VAL A 139 -27.71 20.51 5.96
CA VAL A 139 -26.74 19.85 5.08
C VAL A 139 -26.52 20.69 3.81
N LYS A 140 -27.59 21.15 3.16
CA LYS A 140 -27.53 22.01 1.98
C LYS A 140 -26.82 23.34 2.25
N GLU A 141 -27.03 23.93 3.42
CA GLU A 141 -26.39 25.19 3.83
C GLU A 141 -24.87 25.01 3.98
N ILE A 142 -24.42 23.91 4.61
CA ILE A 142 -22.98 23.59 4.73
C ILE A 142 -22.37 23.38 3.35
N CYS A 143 -22.97 22.56 2.50
CA CYS A 143 -22.48 22.34 1.14
C CYS A 143 -22.39 23.65 0.35
N ALA A 144 -23.39 24.53 0.46
CA ALA A 144 -23.41 25.82 -0.23
C ALA A 144 -22.28 26.77 0.24
N ARG A 145 -21.92 26.77 1.53
CA ARG A 145 -20.77 27.53 2.03
C ARG A 145 -19.45 27.10 1.38
N TRP A 146 -19.34 25.82 1.09
CA TRP A 146 -18.17 25.25 0.42
C TRP A 146 -18.31 25.26 -1.12
N GLU A 147 -19.40 25.86 -1.65
CA GLU A 147 -19.69 25.92 -3.10
C GLU A 147 -19.74 24.53 -3.76
N LEU A 148 -20.31 23.55 -3.04
CA LEU A 148 -20.54 22.20 -3.57
C LEU A 148 -22.04 22.03 -3.89
N PRO A 149 -22.39 21.48 -5.07
CA PRO A 149 -23.74 20.99 -5.35
C PRO A 149 -24.22 20.01 -4.26
N CYS A 150 -25.51 20.12 -3.90
CA CYS A 150 -26.13 19.23 -2.92
C CYS A 150 -27.60 19.03 -3.28
N THR A 151 -27.99 17.79 -3.57
CA THR A 151 -29.34 17.46 -4.05
C THR A 151 -29.89 16.24 -3.32
N GLU A 152 -31.17 16.32 -2.95
CA GLU A 152 -31.92 15.18 -2.43
C GLU A 152 -32.36 14.29 -3.60
N ILE A 153 -31.74 13.11 -3.72
CA ILE A 153 -31.94 12.18 -4.84
C ILE A 153 -32.91 11.04 -4.52
N GLY A 154 -33.31 10.86 -3.25
CA GLY A 154 -34.19 9.77 -2.89
C GLY A 154 -34.50 9.70 -1.39
N THR A 155 -35.03 8.56 -0.99
CA THR A 155 -35.41 8.29 0.40
C THR A 155 -34.97 6.89 0.83
N VAL A 156 -34.62 6.75 2.10
CA VAL A 156 -34.45 5.44 2.76
C VAL A 156 -35.83 4.89 3.10
N THR A 157 -36.06 3.62 2.78
CA THR A 157 -37.33 2.91 3.02
C THR A 157 -37.10 1.64 3.84
N ASP A 158 -38.15 1.03 4.30
CA ASP A 158 -38.16 -0.30 4.97
C ASP A 158 -38.44 -1.46 4.00
N SER A 159 -38.39 -1.19 2.69
CA SER A 159 -38.78 -2.15 1.65
C SER A 159 -37.81 -3.32 1.46
N GLY A 160 -36.53 -3.17 1.88
CA GLY A 160 -35.46 -4.12 1.58
C GLY A 160 -35.02 -4.14 0.12
N VAL A 161 -35.43 -3.13 -0.67
CA VAL A 161 -35.21 -3.05 -2.12
C VAL A 161 -34.49 -1.78 -2.48
N LEU A 162 -33.52 -1.85 -3.40
CA LEU A 162 -33.01 -0.69 -4.12
C LEU A 162 -33.90 -0.49 -5.36
N ARG A 163 -34.71 0.58 -5.34
CA ARG A 163 -35.60 0.94 -6.42
C ARG A 163 -35.15 2.24 -7.07
N CYS A 164 -35.03 2.23 -8.39
CA CYS A 164 -34.62 3.37 -9.17
C CYS A 164 -35.79 3.89 -10.02
N PHE A 165 -35.99 5.21 -9.99
CA PHE A 165 -37.00 5.92 -10.77
C PHE A 165 -36.34 6.82 -11.82
N TRP A 166 -36.99 6.92 -12.98
CA TRP A 166 -36.67 7.87 -14.03
C TRP A 166 -37.94 8.51 -14.56
N ASN A 167 -38.05 9.85 -14.45
CA ASN A 167 -39.25 10.59 -14.83
C ASN A 167 -40.56 10.03 -14.23
N GLY A 168 -40.47 9.52 -13.00
CA GLY A 168 -41.60 8.96 -12.26
C GLY A 168 -41.92 7.48 -12.56
N GLU A 169 -41.25 6.86 -13.49
CA GLU A 169 -41.37 5.43 -13.78
C GLU A 169 -40.32 4.61 -13.04
N VAL A 170 -40.66 3.41 -12.57
CA VAL A 170 -39.72 2.46 -11.99
C VAL A 170 -38.94 1.80 -13.12
N ILE A 171 -37.62 1.98 -13.12
CA ILE A 171 -36.72 1.42 -14.12
C ILE A 171 -35.79 0.35 -13.57
N GLY A 172 -35.72 0.22 -12.24
CA GLY A 172 -34.97 -0.82 -11.54
C GLY A 172 -35.59 -1.12 -10.19
N ASP A 173 -35.67 -2.39 -9.83
CA ASP A 173 -36.22 -2.87 -8.57
C ASP A 173 -35.50 -4.18 -8.20
N ILE A 174 -34.52 -4.10 -7.29
CA ILE A 174 -33.63 -5.22 -6.94
C ILE A 174 -33.55 -5.34 -5.43
N PRO A 175 -33.71 -6.56 -4.85
CA PRO A 175 -33.47 -6.77 -3.43
C PRO A 175 -32.06 -6.28 -3.04
N ALA A 176 -31.96 -5.37 -2.06
CA ALA A 176 -30.70 -4.73 -1.70
C ALA A 176 -29.63 -5.74 -1.27
N ARG A 177 -30.02 -6.79 -0.53
CA ARG A 177 -29.11 -7.85 -0.08
C ARG A 177 -28.56 -8.70 -1.23
N PHE A 178 -29.30 -8.83 -2.34
CA PHE A 178 -28.82 -9.55 -3.52
C PHE A 178 -27.57 -8.91 -4.13
N LEU A 179 -27.48 -7.57 -4.07
CA LEU A 179 -26.33 -6.82 -4.59
C LEU A 179 -25.12 -6.81 -3.64
N THR A 180 -25.29 -7.21 -2.38
CA THR A 180 -24.24 -7.13 -1.35
C THR A 180 -23.92 -8.50 -0.74
N GLU A 181 -24.85 -9.05 0.07
CA GLU A 181 -24.60 -10.23 0.89
C GLU A 181 -24.90 -11.54 0.15
N GLU A 182 -25.86 -11.52 -0.79
CA GLU A 182 -26.36 -12.69 -1.52
C GLU A 182 -25.81 -12.78 -2.95
N ALA A 183 -24.78 -12.00 -3.28
CA ALA A 183 -24.10 -12.09 -4.56
C ALA A 183 -23.55 -13.51 -4.80
N PRO A 184 -23.57 -14.03 -6.04
CA PRO A 184 -23.02 -15.34 -6.36
C PRO A 184 -21.58 -15.49 -5.91
N ARG A 185 -21.29 -16.59 -5.23
CA ARG A 185 -19.93 -16.96 -4.80
C ARG A 185 -19.49 -18.17 -5.59
N TYR A 186 -18.51 -17.97 -6.44
CA TYR A 186 -17.91 -19.06 -7.22
C TYR A 186 -16.90 -19.81 -6.36
N GLN A 187 -16.92 -21.15 -6.45
CA GLN A 187 -15.85 -22.00 -5.93
C GLN A 187 -14.89 -22.26 -7.07
N LEU A 188 -13.73 -21.63 -7.00
CA LEU A 188 -12.70 -21.81 -8.01
C LEU A 188 -11.94 -23.12 -7.76
N GLU A 189 -11.56 -23.81 -8.83
CA GLU A 189 -10.63 -24.93 -8.76
C GLU A 189 -9.25 -24.39 -8.44
N LEU A 190 -8.54 -25.02 -7.52
CA LEU A 190 -7.19 -24.64 -7.12
C LEU A 190 -6.21 -25.74 -7.56
N ALA A 191 -5.19 -25.38 -8.31
CA ALA A 191 -4.13 -26.28 -8.71
C ALA A 191 -2.76 -25.64 -8.45
N PRO A 192 -1.88 -26.26 -7.65
CA PRO A 192 -0.53 -25.76 -7.47
C PRO A 192 0.20 -25.66 -8.80
N ARG A 193 0.89 -24.53 -9.02
CA ARG A 193 1.79 -24.41 -10.15
C ARG A 193 2.98 -25.37 -9.99
N SER A 194 3.49 -25.88 -11.10
CA SER A 194 4.72 -26.67 -11.09
C SER A 194 5.89 -25.84 -10.54
N LYS A 195 6.62 -26.41 -9.57
CA LYS A 195 7.79 -25.74 -9.00
C LYS A 195 8.84 -25.51 -10.09
N GLN A 196 9.45 -24.33 -10.04
CA GLN A 196 10.57 -24.02 -10.92
C GLN A 196 11.83 -24.74 -10.43
N ASP A 197 12.59 -25.33 -11.35
CA ASP A 197 13.87 -25.90 -11.00
C ASP A 197 14.82 -24.83 -10.43
N PRO A 198 15.60 -25.15 -9.38
CA PRO A 198 16.60 -24.22 -8.91
C PRO A 198 17.60 -23.93 -10.04
N PRO A 199 17.92 -22.65 -10.30
CA PRO A 199 18.99 -22.34 -11.22
C PRO A 199 20.32 -22.90 -10.70
N PRO A 200 21.31 -23.14 -11.57
CA PRO A 200 22.66 -23.40 -11.13
C PRO A 200 23.11 -22.28 -10.18
N ALA A 201 24.01 -22.58 -9.26
CA ALA A 201 24.52 -21.59 -8.30
C ALA A 201 24.95 -20.32 -9.06
N PRO A 202 24.50 -19.12 -8.66
CA PRO A 202 24.76 -17.91 -9.41
C PRO A 202 26.24 -17.64 -9.49
N VAL A 203 26.74 -17.48 -10.69
CA VAL A 203 28.11 -17.05 -10.98
C VAL A 203 28.05 -15.55 -11.23
N GLY A 204 27.92 -14.78 -10.16
CA GLY A 204 28.03 -13.32 -10.23
C GLY A 204 29.49 -12.86 -10.29
N PRO A 205 29.73 -11.59 -10.61
CA PRO A 205 31.04 -10.97 -10.58
C PRO A 205 31.60 -10.87 -9.15
N ALA A 206 32.85 -10.40 -9.01
CA ALA A 206 33.45 -10.14 -7.71
C ALA A 206 32.59 -9.17 -6.89
N PHE A 207 32.60 -9.30 -5.56
CA PHE A 207 31.77 -8.55 -4.60
C PHE A 207 31.62 -7.06 -4.92
N ARG A 208 32.77 -6.37 -5.17
CA ARG A 208 32.75 -4.92 -5.47
C ARG A 208 31.93 -4.59 -6.72
N GLN A 209 32.06 -5.37 -7.76
CA GLN A 209 31.34 -5.16 -9.02
C GLN A 209 29.86 -5.48 -8.83
N ALA A 210 29.53 -6.61 -8.17
CA ALA A 210 28.15 -6.97 -7.89
C ALA A 210 27.42 -5.89 -7.08
N LEU A 211 28.05 -5.38 -6.02
CA LEU A 211 27.45 -4.32 -5.21
C LEU A 211 27.18 -3.03 -6.01
N LEU A 212 28.12 -2.60 -6.85
CA LEU A 212 27.94 -1.39 -7.66
C LEU A 212 26.86 -1.57 -8.73
N GLU A 213 26.77 -2.74 -9.35
CA GLU A 213 25.73 -3.06 -10.34
C GLU A 213 24.34 -3.16 -9.69
N LEU A 214 24.24 -3.77 -8.49
CA LEU A 214 22.99 -3.80 -7.72
C LEU A 214 22.53 -2.40 -7.30
N LEU A 215 23.44 -1.56 -6.78
CA LEU A 215 23.11 -0.17 -6.43
C LEU A 215 22.62 0.64 -7.63
N ALA A 216 23.05 0.30 -8.84
CA ALA A 216 22.61 0.95 -10.08
C ALA A 216 21.36 0.32 -10.70
N SER A 217 20.86 -0.81 -10.17
CA SER A 217 19.70 -1.50 -10.72
C SER A 217 18.41 -0.69 -10.50
N ASP A 218 17.43 -0.90 -11.38
CA ASP A 218 16.19 -0.14 -11.39
C ASP A 218 15.36 -0.28 -10.10
N ASN A 219 15.52 -1.39 -9.38
CA ASN A 219 14.80 -1.63 -8.13
C ASN A 219 15.49 -1.02 -6.90
N ILE A 220 16.78 -0.69 -6.95
CA ILE A 220 17.57 -0.24 -5.79
C ILE A 220 18.02 1.23 -5.92
N ARG A 221 18.37 1.68 -7.12
CA ARG A 221 18.90 3.03 -7.35
C ARG A 221 18.00 4.15 -6.82
N ASP A 222 18.54 5.34 -6.66
CA ASP A 222 17.83 6.54 -6.23
C ASP A 222 16.57 6.81 -7.07
N ARG A 223 15.42 6.89 -6.39
CA ARG A 223 14.12 7.20 -6.97
C ARG A 223 13.59 8.56 -6.55
N SER A 224 14.44 9.44 -6.06
CA SER A 224 14.05 10.80 -5.66
C SER A 224 13.31 11.54 -6.77
N TRP A 225 13.63 11.29 -8.02
CA TRP A 225 12.95 11.85 -9.20
C TRP A 225 11.44 11.53 -9.25
N VAL A 226 10.97 10.44 -8.61
CA VAL A 226 9.54 10.09 -8.54
C VAL A 226 8.83 11.01 -7.56
N PHE A 227 9.31 11.08 -6.31
CA PHE A 227 8.60 11.83 -5.26
C PHE A 227 8.92 13.32 -5.27
N GLU A 228 10.03 13.77 -5.85
CA GLU A 228 10.35 15.19 -6.03
C GLU A 228 9.46 15.91 -7.06
N ARG A 229 8.70 15.16 -7.86
CA ARG A 229 7.66 15.73 -8.74
C ARG A 229 6.45 16.25 -7.97
N TYR A 230 6.28 15.83 -6.74
CA TYR A 230 5.17 16.17 -5.85
C TYR A 230 5.69 16.90 -4.63
N ASP A 231 4.86 17.77 -4.05
CA ASP A 231 5.21 18.42 -2.78
C ASP A 231 4.98 17.46 -1.61
N TYR A 232 5.98 16.62 -1.31
CA TYR A 232 5.95 15.71 -0.17
C TYR A 232 6.09 16.41 1.19
N VAL A 233 6.32 17.74 1.21
CA VAL A 233 6.35 18.54 2.46
C VAL A 233 5.10 19.37 2.67
N VAL A 234 4.06 19.20 1.84
CA VAL A 234 2.79 19.93 1.95
C VAL A 234 2.23 19.86 3.38
N GLY A 235 1.75 21.00 3.88
CA GLY A 235 1.30 21.13 5.28
C GLY A 235 2.42 21.09 6.31
N SER A 236 3.69 21.04 5.90
CA SER A 236 4.89 21.03 6.77
C SER A 236 4.82 19.97 7.88
N ARG A 237 4.31 18.79 7.57
CA ARG A 237 4.18 17.66 8.52
C ARG A 237 5.22 16.59 8.32
N THR A 238 5.89 16.54 7.18
CA THR A 238 6.89 15.54 6.86
C THR A 238 8.13 15.72 7.74
N VAL A 239 8.48 14.69 8.48
CA VAL A 239 9.66 14.61 9.35
C VAL A 239 10.76 13.79 8.68
N ARG A 240 10.37 12.68 8.06
CA ARG A 240 11.24 11.82 7.28
C ARG A 240 10.62 11.68 5.88
N ARG A 241 11.37 12.10 4.85
CA ARG A 241 10.95 11.98 3.45
C ARG A 241 10.99 10.52 3.00
N PRO A 242 10.33 10.15 1.89
CA PRO A 242 10.57 8.88 1.21
C PRO A 242 12.05 8.69 0.87
N GLY A 243 12.49 7.45 0.70
CA GLY A 243 13.86 7.09 0.31
C GLY A 243 14.65 6.34 1.37
N LEU A 244 14.06 6.09 2.53
CA LEU A 244 14.48 5.13 3.55
C LEU A 244 13.26 4.27 3.90
N ASP A 245 13.37 3.35 4.83
CA ASP A 245 12.38 2.33 5.19
C ASP A 245 10.91 2.82 5.20
N ALA A 246 10.61 3.94 5.84
CA ALA A 246 9.26 4.52 5.83
C ALA A 246 9.28 6.05 5.83
N GLY A 247 8.29 6.66 5.19
CA GLY A 247 8.01 8.08 5.34
C GLY A 247 7.34 8.37 6.69
N VAL A 248 7.67 9.50 7.33
CA VAL A 248 7.10 9.86 8.63
C VAL A 248 6.47 11.25 8.61
N LEU A 249 5.20 11.32 9.01
CA LEU A 249 4.41 12.55 9.12
C LEU A 249 4.11 12.85 10.60
N ARG A 250 4.34 14.09 11.02
CA ARG A 250 3.98 14.54 12.38
C ARG A 250 2.49 14.80 12.53
N LEU A 251 1.90 14.31 13.61
CA LEU A 251 0.51 14.59 14.03
C LEU A 251 0.47 15.85 14.94
N ARG A 252 0.36 17.02 14.33
CA ARG A 252 0.27 18.29 15.09
C ARG A 252 -1.05 18.38 15.88
N PRO A 253 -1.05 18.99 17.08
CA PRO A 253 0.05 19.70 17.74
C PRO A 253 1.04 18.79 18.48
N SER A 254 0.77 17.49 18.60
CA SER A 254 1.60 16.55 19.34
C SER A 254 3.00 16.34 18.70
N LEU A 255 3.87 15.61 19.39
CA LEU A 255 5.14 15.10 18.83
C LEU A 255 5.01 13.69 18.25
N ARG A 256 3.80 13.10 18.28
CA ARG A 256 3.54 11.80 17.67
C ARG A 256 3.60 11.91 16.14
N GLY A 257 3.90 10.81 15.49
CA GLY A 257 3.92 10.72 14.03
C GLY A 257 3.24 9.47 13.51
N LEU A 258 2.95 9.46 12.21
CA LEU A 258 2.60 8.27 11.45
C LEU A 258 3.79 7.89 10.59
N ALA A 259 4.24 6.64 10.69
CA ALA A 259 5.16 6.01 9.76
C ALA A 259 4.35 5.23 8.73
N LEU A 260 4.74 5.30 7.46
CA LEU A 260 4.05 4.71 6.31
C LEU A 260 5.07 4.04 5.40
N SER A 261 4.92 2.75 5.15
CA SER A 261 5.70 1.97 4.18
C SER A 261 4.81 1.37 3.11
N LEU A 262 5.43 0.91 2.02
CA LEU A 262 4.78 0.21 0.93
C LEU A 262 5.78 -0.81 0.35
N ASP A 263 5.45 -2.10 0.43
CA ASP A 263 6.36 -3.19 0.11
C ASP A 263 5.68 -4.32 -0.66
N GLY A 264 6.48 -5.11 -1.39
CA GLY A 264 6.04 -6.28 -2.12
C GLY A 264 7.06 -6.75 -3.15
N ASN A 265 7.27 -8.07 -3.25
CA ASN A 265 8.20 -8.67 -4.20
C ASN A 265 7.50 -9.74 -5.04
N GLY A 266 7.17 -9.37 -6.29
CA GLY A 266 6.47 -10.26 -7.23
C GLY A 266 7.28 -11.50 -7.63
N ARG A 267 8.62 -11.47 -7.59
CA ARG A 267 9.47 -12.61 -7.90
C ARG A 267 9.40 -13.67 -6.81
N ILE A 268 9.47 -13.25 -5.55
CA ILE A 268 9.30 -14.17 -4.40
C ILE A 268 7.89 -14.77 -4.41
N ALA A 269 6.85 -13.94 -4.64
CA ALA A 269 5.48 -14.40 -4.73
C ALA A 269 5.24 -15.35 -5.92
N TRP A 270 5.97 -15.17 -7.02
CA TRP A 270 5.93 -16.09 -8.15
C TRP A 270 6.60 -17.44 -7.84
N LEU A 271 7.69 -17.47 -7.07
CA LEU A 271 8.34 -18.70 -6.66
C LEU A 271 7.52 -19.47 -5.62
N ASP A 272 7.01 -18.75 -4.61
CA ASP A 272 6.12 -19.28 -3.59
C ASP A 272 5.16 -18.15 -3.13
N PRO A 273 3.88 -18.21 -3.53
CA PRO A 273 2.93 -17.14 -3.24
C PRO A 273 2.61 -17.00 -1.76
N ARG A 274 2.69 -18.08 -0.96
CA ARG A 274 2.49 -18.01 0.50
C ARG A 274 3.62 -17.27 1.16
N ILE A 275 4.85 -17.62 0.82
CA ILE A 275 6.04 -16.91 1.31
C ILE A 275 6.02 -15.45 0.83
N GLY A 276 5.68 -15.19 -0.44
CA GLY A 276 5.60 -13.83 -0.99
C GLY A 276 4.55 -12.95 -0.32
N GLY A 277 3.38 -13.51 0.02
CA GLY A 277 2.36 -12.81 0.78
C GLY A 277 2.81 -12.47 2.21
N ALA A 278 3.42 -13.42 2.92
CA ALA A 278 3.98 -13.20 4.24
C ALA A 278 5.12 -12.17 4.21
N HIS A 279 6.02 -12.27 3.22
CA HIS A 279 7.14 -11.36 3.01
C HIS A 279 6.67 -9.90 2.94
N ALA A 280 5.70 -9.59 2.07
CA ALA A 280 5.20 -8.24 1.89
C ALA A 280 4.67 -7.62 3.20
N VAL A 281 3.99 -8.40 4.05
CA VAL A 281 3.50 -7.94 5.36
C VAL A 281 4.64 -7.70 6.34
N LEU A 282 5.57 -8.65 6.45
CA LEU A 282 6.67 -8.60 7.39
C LEU A 282 7.64 -7.45 7.06
N GLU A 283 7.96 -7.28 5.79
CA GLU A 283 8.84 -6.20 5.32
C GLU A 283 8.21 -4.83 5.55
N ALA A 284 6.94 -4.64 5.17
CA ALA A 284 6.23 -3.40 5.45
C ALA A 284 6.23 -3.05 6.95
N ALA A 285 6.01 -4.02 7.81
CA ALA A 285 6.04 -3.82 9.25
C ALA A 285 7.46 -3.54 9.79
N ARG A 286 8.51 -4.20 9.25
CA ARG A 286 9.92 -3.92 9.63
C ARG A 286 10.32 -2.51 9.20
N ASN A 287 9.95 -2.07 8.01
CA ASN A 287 10.23 -0.73 7.50
C ASN A 287 9.60 0.35 8.39
N VAL A 288 8.35 0.15 8.82
CA VAL A 288 7.71 1.01 9.81
C VAL A 288 8.48 1.01 11.13
N ALA A 289 8.91 -0.17 11.62
CA ALA A 289 9.63 -0.31 12.87
C ALA A 289 11.05 0.31 12.83
N CYS A 290 11.79 0.17 11.73
CA CYS A 290 13.07 0.84 11.48
C CYS A 290 12.92 2.37 11.50
N SER A 291 11.75 2.88 11.16
CA SER A 291 11.41 4.31 11.24
C SER A 291 10.83 4.75 12.59
N GLY A 292 10.91 3.89 13.62
CA GLY A 292 10.46 4.18 15.00
C GLY A 292 8.95 4.09 15.21
N GLY A 293 8.22 3.54 14.26
CA GLY A 293 6.77 3.33 14.35
C GLY A 293 6.42 1.94 14.91
N GLU A 294 5.46 1.88 15.84
CA GLU A 294 4.78 0.64 16.18
C GLU A 294 3.79 0.30 15.06
N PRO A 295 3.95 -0.82 14.34
CA PRO A 295 2.98 -1.23 13.32
C PRO A 295 1.58 -1.42 13.92
N LEU A 296 0.56 -0.83 13.31
CA LEU A 296 -0.81 -0.85 13.83
C LEU A 296 -1.79 -1.57 12.91
N ALA A 297 -1.62 -1.43 11.61
CA ALA A 297 -2.52 -2.00 10.62
C ALA A 297 -1.87 -2.01 9.24
N ILE A 298 -2.40 -2.86 8.36
CA ILE A 298 -2.02 -2.89 6.96
C ILE A 298 -3.21 -2.61 6.03
N THR A 299 -2.89 -2.20 4.82
CA THR A 299 -3.73 -2.25 3.63
C THR A 299 -3.03 -3.09 2.58
N ASN A 300 -3.77 -3.75 1.69
CA ASN A 300 -3.17 -4.50 0.60
C ASN A 300 -3.67 -4.04 -0.77
N CYS A 301 -2.87 -4.31 -1.80
CA CYS A 301 -3.25 -4.18 -3.20
C CYS A 301 -2.80 -5.46 -3.91
N LEU A 302 -3.77 -6.33 -4.20
CA LEU A 302 -3.51 -7.65 -4.76
C LEU A 302 -3.64 -7.60 -6.28
N ASN A 303 -2.55 -7.91 -7.00
CA ASN A 303 -2.52 -7.89 -8.46
C ASN A 303 -2.16 -9.27 -8.97
N PHE A 304 -3.11 -9.94 -9.64
CA PHE A 304 -3.00 -11.34 -10.08
C PHE A 304 -3.55 -11.52 -11.49
N GLY A 305 -3.18 -12.63 -12.14
CA GLY A 305 -3.73 -13.04 -13.41
C GLY A 305 -5.21 -13.45 -13.33
N ASN A 306 -5.69 -14.14 -14.36
CA ASN A 306 -7.09 -14.58 -14.44
C ASN A 306 -7.40 -15.69 -13.40
N PRO A 307 -8.23 -15.43 -12.37
CA PRO A 307 -8.53 -16.39 -11.30
C PRO A 307 -9.40 -17.58 -11.76
N GLU A 308 -9.95 -17.57 -12.97
CA GLU A 308 -10.63 -18.73 -13.55
C GLU A 308 -9.64 -19.82 -13.97
N LYS A 309 -8.35 -19.49 -14.09
CA LYS A 309 -7.26 -20.45 -14.27
C LYS A 309 -6.88 -21.04 -12.89
N PRO A 310 -6.93 -22.36 -12.70
CA PRO A 310 -6.72 -23.00 -11.38
C PRO A 310 -5.39 -22.65 -10.72
N GLU A 311 -4.33 -22.45 -11.49
CA GLU A 311 -3.01 -22.05 -10.98
C GLU A 311 -3.03 -20.60 -10.43
N MET A 312 -3.70 -19.67 -11.12
CA MET A 312 -3.82 -18.26 -10.69
C MET A 312 -4.72 -18.14 -9.45
N ALA A 313 -5.81 -18.92 -9.39
CA ALA A 313 -6.65 -19.00 -8.20
C ALA A 313 -5.88 -19.54 -6.99
N TRP A 314 -5.02 -20.54 -7.21
CA TRP A 314 -4.16 -21.08 -6.16
C TRP A 314 -3.14 -20.05 -5.68
N GLU A 315 -2.48 -19.32 -6.60
CA GLU A 315 -1.53 -18.25 -6.24
C GLU A 315 -2.16 -17.17 -5.38
N LEU A 316 -3.37 -16.71 -5.74
CA LEU A 316 -4.11 -15.73 -4.96
C LEU A 316 -4.46 -16.26 -3.57
N SER A 317 -4.96 -17.51 -3.49
CA SER A 317 -5.34 -18.15 -2.22
C SER A 317 -4.13 -18.30 -1.28
N GLU A 318 -3.00 -18.78 -1.80
CA GLU A 318 -1.79 -18.97 -0.99
C GLU A 318 -1.18 -17.63 -0.55
N ALA A 319 -1.18 -16.61 -1.39
CA ALA A 319 -0.70 -15.29 -1.02
C ALA A 319 -1.54 -14.69 0.12
N ILE A 320 -2.86 -14.81 0.06
CA ILE A 320 -3.76 -14.35 1.14
C ILE A 320 -3.49 -15.13 2.44
N GLU A 321 -3.29 -16.45 2.35
CA GLU A 321 -2.98 -17.27 3.52
C GLU A 321 -1.65 -16.86 4.17
N GLY A 322 -0.61 -16.61 3.37
CA GLY A 322 0.68 -16.11 3.87
C GLY A 322 0.56 -14.76 4.56
N MET A 323 -0.19 -13.84 3.95
CA MET A 323 -0.47 -12.52 4.56
C MET A 323 -1.22 -12.66 5.89
N ALA A 324 -2.23 -13.55 5.95
CA ALA A 324 -3.01 -13.79 7.17
C ALA A 324 -2.12 -14.30 8.30
N GLN A 325 -1.26 -15.29 8.02
CA GLN A 325 -0.32 -15.85 9.01
C GLN A 325 0.64 -14.78 9.56
N ALA A 326 1.19 -13.92 8.70
CA ALA A 326 2.05 -12.83 9.13
C ALA A 326 1.28 -11.79 9.97
N CYS A 327 0.07 -11.41 9.56
CA CYS A 327 -0.79 -10.50 10.33
C CYS A 327 -1.14 -11.05 11.72
N GLU A 328 -1.45 -12.34 11.81
CA GLU A 328 -1.74 -13.01 13.08
C GLU A 328 -0.52 -13.02 14.01
N ALA A 329 0.67 -13.34 13.49
CA ALA A 329 1.92 -13.33 14.26
C ALA A 329 2.26 -11.92 14.77
N LEU A 330 1.98 -10.89 14.00
CA LEU A 330 2.19 -9.50 14.40
C LEU A 330 1.06 -8.93 15.26
N GLY A 331 -0.11 -9.55 15.26
CA GLY A 331 -1.31 -9.07 15.96
C GLY A 331 -1.88 -7.78 15.34
N ILE A 332 -1.72 -7.58 14.03
CA ILE A 332 -2.19 -6.38 13.32
C ILE A 332 -3.31 -6.73 12.31
N PRO A 333 -4.37 -5.89 12.18
CA PRO A 333 -5.46 -6.13 11.25
C PRO A 333 -5.15 -5.65 9.83
N VAL A 334 -5.81 -6.27 8.85
CA VAL A 334 -6.01 -5.71 7.51
C VAL A 334 -7.23 -4.79 7.58
N VAL A 335 -7.05 -3.49 7.36
CA VAL A 335 -8.12 -2.48 7.52
C VAL A 335 -8.72 -2.03 6.20
N SER A 336 -8.03 -2.27 5.10
CA SER A 336 -8.46 -1.91 3.75
C SER A 336 -7.72 -2.76 2.73
N GLY A 337 -8.20 -2.78 1.50
CA GLY A 337 -7.51 -3.46 0.41
C GLY A 337 -8.14 -3.16 -0.94
N ASN A 338 -7.40 -3.54 -1.98
CA ASN A 338 -7.85 -3.56 -3.36
C ASN A 338 -7.44 -4.89 -3.99
N VAL A 339 -8.22 -5.37 -4.94
CA VAL A 339 -7.85 -6.49 -5.78
C VAL A 339 -8.01 -6.12 -7.25
N SER A 340 -7.00 -6.43 -8.04
CA SER A 340 -6.98 -6.33 -9.50
C SER A 340 -6.68 -7.71 -10.07
N LEU A 341 -7.60 -8.23 -10.85
CA LEU A 341 -7.53 -9.58 -11.43
C LEU A 341 -7.48 -9.49 -12.96
N TYR A 342 -7.25 -10.62 -13.62
CA TYR A 342 -7.11 -10.70 -15.09
C TYR A 342 -5.97 -9.85 -15.65
N ASN A 343 -4.92 -9.59 -14.85
CA ASN A 343 -3.74 -8.85 -15.30
C ASN A 343 -2.88 -9.74 -16.20
N GLU A 344 -3.23 -9.79 -17.47
CA GLU A 344 -2.60 -10.60 -18.50
C GLU A 344 -2.41 -9.77 -19.77
N THR A 345 -1.34 -10.06 -20.51
CA THR A 345 -1.10 -9.54 -21.85
C THR A 345 -0.81 -10.70 -22.77
N ASP A 346 -1.59 -10.86 -23.86
CA ASP A 346 -1.48 -11.97 -24.81
C ASP A 346 -1.51 -13.35 -24.13
N GLY A 347 -2.37 -13.52 -23.12
CA GLY A 347 -2.54 -14.75 -22.34
C GLY A 347 -1.41 -15.04 -21.35
N GLN A 348 -0.43 -14.13 -21.20
CA GLN A 348 0.66 -14.24 -20.23
C GLN A 348 0.30 -13.42 -18.97
N PRO A 349 0.16 -14.06 -17.80
CA PRO A 349 -0.11 -13.35 -16.56
C PRO A 349 1.12 -12.57 -16.10
N ILE A 350 0.88 -11.49 -15.36
CA ILE A 350 1.92 -10.81 -14.59
C ILE A 350 2.45 -11.72 -13.49
N TYR A 351 3.57 -11.40 -12.89
CA TYR A 351 3.94 -11.99 -11.61
C TYR A 351 2.84 -11.72 -10.56
N PRO A 352 2.47 -12.72 -9.72
CA PRO A 352 1.58 -12.46 -8.60
C PRO A 352 2.21 -11.40 -7.70
N THR A 353 1.53 -10.27 -7.55
CA THR A 353 2.12 -9.10 -6.90
C THR A 353 1.22 -8.61 -5.76
N PRO A 354 1.30 -9.23 -4.57
CA PRO A 354 0.74 -8.66 -3.37
C PRO A 354 1.60 -7.47 -2.94
N VAL A 355 1.01 -6.27 -2.94
CA VAL A 355 1.63 -5.05 -2.40
C VAL A 355 0.96 -4.71 -1.08
N VAL A 356 1.74 -4.45 -0.04
CA VAL A 356 1.25 -4.18 1.30
C VAL A 356 1.71 -2.81 1.76
N GLY A 357 0.77 -1.98 2.18
CA GLY A 357 1.05 -0.74 2.91
C GLY A 357 0.90 -0.96 4.41
N CYS A 358 1.86 -0.55 5.20
CA CYS A 358 1.78 -0.58 6.66
C CYS A 358 1.72 0.83 7.24
N VAL A 359 0.87 1.02 8.23
CA VAL A 359 0.82 2.24 9.02
C VAL A 359 1.23 1.95 10.46
N GLY A 360 2.12 2.78 10.99
CA GLY A 360 2.54 2.70 12.38
C GLY A 360 2.54 4.03 13.11
N LEU A 361 2.53 3.96 14.42
CA LEU A 361 2.54 5.12 15.29
C LEU A 361 3.93 5.36 15.86
N VAL A 362 4.51 6.50 15.55
CA VAL A 362 5.77 6.98 16.16
C VAL A 362 5.43 7.76 17.43
N PRO A 363 5.93 7.35 18.60
CA PRO A 363 5.65 8.04 19.87
C PRO A 363 6.19 9.47 19.91
N ASP A 364 7.42 9.69 19.45
CA ASP A 364 8.07 11.00 19.38
C ASP A 364 8.93 11.12 18.13
N VAL A 365 8.52 11.97 17.19
CA VAL A 365 9.22 12.17 15.92
C VAL A 365 10.63 12.75 16.06
N ARG A 366 11.02 13.26 17.21
CA ARG A 366 12.36 13.81 17.45
C ARG A 366 13.42 12.75 17.72
N THR A 367 13.00 11.51 18.01
CA THR A 367 13.90 10.40 18.36
C THR A 367 14.26 9.50 17.20
N ILE A 368 13.74 9.76 16.01
CA ILE A 368 14.00 8.95 14.82
C ILE A 368 15.42 9.21 14.33
N GLY A 369 16.25 8.18 14.31
CA GLY A 369 17.57 8.21 13.69
C GLY A 369 17.48 7.96 12.18
N SER A 370 18.32 8.61 11.39
CA SER A 370 18.38 8.45 9.93
C SER A 370 19.80 8.35 9.37
N ALA A 371 20.81 8.39 10.21
CA ALA A 371 22.21 8.35 9.80
C ALA A 371 23.08 7.89 10.96
N TRP A 372 23.98 6.94 10.72
CA TRP A 372 25.00 6.61 11.72
C TRP A 372 26.06 7.74 11.80
N ARG A 373 26.79 7.75 12.89
CA ARG A 373 27.80 8.75 13.17
C ARG A 373 29.18 8.10 13.30
N GLU A 374 30.21 8.85 13.08
CA GLU A 374 31.57 8.36 13.32
C GLU A 374 31.73 7.86 14.76
N GLY A 375 32.20 6.62 14.91
CA GLY A 375 32.35 5.95 16.18
C GLY A 375 31.14 5.13 16.65
N ASP A 376 30.02 5.18 15.96
CA ASP A 376 28.87 4.32 16.29
C ASP A 376 29.20 2.85 16.06
N VAL A 377 28.70 2.01 16.95
CA VAL A 377 28.75 0.55 16.82
C VAL A 377 27.68 0.13 15.83
N VAL A 378 28.06 -0.68 14.86
CA VAL A 378 27.14 -1.27 13.88
C VAL A 378 26.82 -2.70 14.31
N LEU A 379 25.53 -2.96 14.45
CA LEU A 379 25.00 -4.26 14.88
C LEU A 379 24.10 -4.83 13.79
N LEU A 380 24.19 -6.14 13.56
CA LEU A 380 23.21 -6.91 12.83
C LEU A 380 22.22 -7.50 13.85
N ALA A 381 20.95 -7.12 13.72
CA ALA A 381 19.85 -7.58 14.57
C ALA A 381 19.02 -8.63 13.85
N GLY A 382 18.60 -9.67 14.56
CA GLY A 382 17.82 -10.77 14.04
C GLY A 382 18.64 -11.98 13.61
N ALA A 383 17.95 -12.98 13.09
CA ALA A 383 18.54 -14.17 12.46
C ALA A 383 17.61 -14.65 11.35
N ALA A 384 18.17 -14.89 10.18
CA ALA A 384 17.43 -15.38 9.04
C ALA A 384 18.19 -16.49 8.32
N ARG A 385 17.44 -17.36 7.65
CA ARG A 385 17.95 -18.16 6.56
C ARG A 385 17.83 -17.32 5.30
N LEU A 386 18.92 -17.10 4.62
CA LEU A 386 18.96 -16.26 3.44
C LEU A 386 18.94 -17.11 2.16
N SER A 387 18.22 -16.67 1.17
CA SER A 387 18.17 -17.25 -0.14
C SER A 387 18.39 -16.18 -1.20
N ILE A 388 19.02 -16.56 -2.31
CA ILE A 388 19.08 -15.72 -3.50
C ILE A 388 17.90 -15.96 -4.44
N ALA A 389 17.04 -16.95 -4.14
CA ALA A 389 15.86 -17.25 -4.94
C ALA A 389 14.88 -16.06 -4.92
N GLY A 390 14.64 -15.48 -6.08
CA GLY A 390 13.79 -14.29 -6.23
C GLY A 390 14.47 -12.95 -5.88
N SER A 391 15.74 -12.97 -5.43
CA SER A 391 16.47 -11.77 -5.08
C SER A 391 16.80 -10.89 -6.30
N GLU A 392 17.10 -9.62 -6.07
CA GLU A 392 17.60 -8.71 -7.10
C GLU A 392 18.93 -9.19 -7.70
N TYR A 393 19.79 -9.77 -6.85
CA TYR A 393 21.03 -10.38 -7.32
C TYR A 393 20.78 -11.51 -8.34
N GLN A 394 19.82 -12.40 -8.05
CA GLN A 394 19.48 -13.46 -9.01
C GLN A 394 18.89 -12.88 -10.30
N ALA A 395 17.96 -11.92 -10.18
CA ALA A 395 17.31 -11.33 -11.34
C ALA A 395 18.30 -10.60 -12.27
N LEU A 396 19.38 -10.07 -11.71
CA LEU A 396 20.40 -9.34 -12.47
C LEU A 396 21.35 -10.27 -13.23
N TYR A 397 21.67 -11.46 -12.67
CA TYR A 397 22.72 -12.32 -13.20
C TYR A 397 22.24 -13.66 -13.74
N ASP A 398 21.01 -14.08 -13.48
CA ASP A 398 20.47 -15.37 -13.90
C ASP A 398 18.94 -15.33 -14.07
N LYS A 399 18.37 -16.47 -14.40
CA LYS A 399 16.91 -16.65 -14.39
C LYS A 399 16.41 -16.82 -12.97
N VAL A 400 15.32 -16.14 -12.67
CA VAL A 400 14.61 -16.30 -11.40
C VAL A 400 14.13 -17.75 -11.26
N GLY A 401 14.45 -18.40 -10.14
CA GLY A 401 14.09 -19.78 -9.86
C GLY A 401 14.56 -20.22 -8.47
N GLY A 402 14.29 -21.48 -8.12
CA GLY A 402 14.58 -22.02 -6.79
C GLY A 402 13.42 -21.86 -5.81
N ALA A 403 13.72 -21.98 -4.52
CA ALA A 403 12.76 -21.82 -3.44
C ALA A 403 13.24 -20.72 -2.49
N PRO A 404 12.41 -19.72 -2.19
CA PRO A 404 12.69 -18.82 -1.08
C PRO A 404 12.63 -19.58 0.25
N GLU A 405 13.30 -19.04 1.28
CA GLU A 405 13.27 -19.62 2.63
C GLU A 405 11.98 -19.26 3.37
N GLU A 406 11.50 -20.16 4.22
CA GLU A 406 10.36 -19.92 5.09
C GLU A 406 10.73 -18.99 6.26
N PHE A 407 9.77 -18.21 6.72
CA PHE A 407 9.93 -17.31 7.86
C PHE A 407 9.68 -18.01 9.20
N GLU A 408 10.49 -17.68 10.18
CA GLU A 408 10.21 -17.93 11.59
C GLU A 408 9.37 -16.76 12.14
N LEU A 409 8.04 -16.82 11.95
CA LEU A 409 7.11 -15.70 12.17
C LEU A 409 7.25 -15.05 13.57
N GLU A 410 7.48 -15.87 14.62
CA GLU A 410 7.68 -15.36 15.98
C GLU A 410 9.01 -14.59 16.11
N ALA A 411 10.05 -15.03 15.42
CA ALA A 411 11.33 -14.32 15.39
C ALA A 411 11.22 -12.98 14.64
N GLU A 412 10.49 -12.96 13.54
CA GLU A 412 10.15 -11.72 12.80
C GLU A 412 9.38 -10.74 13.70
N ALA A 413 8.33 -11.20 14.36
CA ALA A 413 7.55 -10.37 15.27
C ALA A 413 8.40 -9.85 16.46
N ALA A 414 9.35 -10.65 16.94
CA ALA A 414 10.28 -10.22 17.98
C ALA A 414 11.25 -9.15 17.47
N LEU A 415 11.80 -9.32 16.25
CA LEU A 415 12.68 -8.33 15.62
C LEU A 415 11.95 -7.00 15.40
N ILE A 416 10.75 -7.02 14.84
CA ILE A 416 9.93 -5.82 14.62
C ILE A 416 9.67 -5.09 15.94
N ARG A 417 9.32 -5.82 17.02
CA ARG A 417 9.15 -5.22 18.36
C ARG A 417 10.46 -4.63 18.89
N PHE A 418 11.57 -5.30 18.72
CA PHE A 418 12.89 -4.81 19.11
C PHE A 418 13.22 -3.49 18.41
N LEU A 419 13.00 -3.40 17.11
CA LEU A 419 13.34 -2.23 16.30
C LEU A 419 12.58 -0.98 16.76
N TRP A 420 11.25 -1.03 16.86
CA TRP A 420 10.49 0.18 17.24
C TRP A 420 10.64 0.55 18.71
N LYS A 421 10.77 -0.40 19.62
CA LYS A 421 10.98 -0.12 21.06
C LYS A 421 12.31 0.57 21.35
N ASN A 422 13.36 0.13 20.68
CA ASN A 422 14.71 0.65 20.88
C ASN A 422 15.07 1.80 19.92
N ASN A 423 14.18 2.22 19.03
CA ASN A 423 14.50 3.19 17.97
C ASN A 423 15.10 4.49 18.52
N HIS A 424 14.66 4.93 19.69
CA HIS A 424 15.17 6.13 20.37
C HIS A 424 16.65 6.05 20.79
N LEU A 425 17.26 4.85 20.77
CA LEU A 425 18.67 4.61 21.05
C LEU A 425 19.51 4.52 19.78
N PHE A 426 18.89 4.32 18.62
CA PHE A 426 19.58 4.16 17.35
C PHE A 426 19.87 5.51 16.69
N SER A 427 21.04 5.61 16.08
CA SER A 427 21.38 6.67 15.13
C SER A 427 20.82 6.36 13.73
N ILE A 428 20.73 5.07 13.38
CA ILE A 428 20.02 4.52 12.21
C ILE A 428 19.51 3.12 12.53
N ALA A 429 18.37 2.77 11.98
CA ALA A 429 17.90 1.40 11.79
C ALA A 429 17.46 1.27 10.35
N HIS A 430 17.83 0.19 9.67
CA HIS A 430 17.56 -0.05 8.26
C HIS A 430 17.31 -1.53 8.01
N ASP A 431 16.25 -1.84 7.25
CA ASP A 431 15.88 -3.21 6.91
C ASP A 431 16.90 -3.85 5.95
N VAL A 432 17.08 -5.16 6.06
CA VAL A 432 17.84 -5.93 5.07
C VAL A 432 16.83 -6.53 4.08
N ALA A 433 16.64 -5.84 2.97
CA ALA A 433 15.67 -6.14 1.92
C ALA A 433 16.35 -6.38 0.57
N GLU A 434 15.91 -5.69 -0.50
CA GLU A 434 16.44 -5.87 -1.85
C GLU A 434 17.95 -5.64 -1.93
N GLY A 435 18.63 -6.62 -2.55
CA GLY A 435 20.09 -6.65 -2.68
C GLY A 435 20.81 -7.10 -1.41
N GLY A 436 20.07 -7.47 -0.36
CA GLY A 436 20.56 -8.09 0.87
C GLY A 436 21.43 -7.19 1.74
N LEU A 437 22.20 -7.81 2.63
CA LEU A 437 23.04 -7.12 3.63
C LEU A 437 24.04 -6.14 3.00
N ALA A 438 24.60 -6.48 1.83
CA ALA A 438 25.62 -5.65 1.19
C ALA A 438 25.04 -4.30 0.72
N VAL A 439 23.85 -4.32 0.13
CA VAL A 439 23.14 -3.10 -0.29
C VAL A 439 22.66 -2.31 0.93
N CYS A 440 22.03 -2.92 1.91
CA CYS A 440 21.62 -2.27 3.16
C CYS A 440 22.78 -1.49 3.83
N LEU A 441 23.96 -2.10 3.95
CA LEU A 441 25.15 -1.43 4.51
C LEU A 441 25.66 -0.28 3.64
N ALA A 442 25.59 -0.43 2.31
CA ALA A 442 25.97 0.64 1.39
C ALA A 442 25.02 1.84 1.48
N GLU A 443 23.72 1.58 1.56
CA GLU A 443 22.69 2.62 1.74
C GLU A 443 22.85 3.33 3.08
N CYS A 444 23.07 2.60 4.18
CA CYS A 444 23.40 3.21 5.46
C CYS A 444 24.60 4.16 5.36
N ALA A 445 25.66 3.76 4.65
CA ALA A 445 26.85 4.59 4.46
C ALA A 445 26.59 5.81 3.57
N ILE A 446 25.85 5.63 2.47
CA ILE A 446 25.45 6.70 1.53
C ILE A 446 24.61 7.76 2.27
N PHE A 447 23.57 7.35 2.97
CA PHE A 447 22.66 8.27 3.67
C PHE A 447 23.33 9.00 4.83
N SER A 448 24.28 8.34 5.47
CA SER A 448 25.05 8.95 6.58
C SER A 448 26.19 9.86 6.11
N GLY A 449 26.68 9.69 4.88
CA GLY A 449 27.89 10.34 4.42
C GLY A 449 29.14 9.91 5.19
N VAL A 450 29.07 8.79 5.90
CA VAL A 450 30.15 8.23 6.76
C VAL A 450 30.30 6.76 6.39
N GLY A 451 31.54 6.32 6.18
CA GLY A 451 31.87 4.94 5.88
C GLY A 451 31.78 4.02 7.10
N ALA A 452 32.29 2.80 6.94
CA ALA A 452 32.36 1.85 8.03
C ALA A 452 33.45 0.78 7.81
N HIS A 453 33.97 0.24 8.91
CA HIS A 453 34.85 -0.93 8.95
C HIS A 453 34.07 -2.09 9.58
N LEU A 454 33.68 -3.06 8.77
CA LEU A 454 32.73 -4.09 9.15
C LEU A 454 33.29 -5.49 8.89
N ASP A 455 33.06 -6.40 9.83
CA ASP A 455 33.27 -7.84 9.67
C ASP A 455 32.01 -8.46 9.05
N ILE A 456 32.02 -8.57 7.72
CA ILE A 456 30.91 -9.08 6.92
C ILE A 456 31.26 -10.44 6.30
N PRO A 457 30.26 -11.29 6.00
CA PRO A 457 30.47 -12.51 5.26
C PRO A 457 31.15 -12.29 3.89
N THR A 458 31.71 -13.35 3.34
CA THR A 458 32.25 -13.36 1.96
C THR A 458 31.41 -14.22 1.01
N ASP A 459 30.51 -15.01 1.55
CA ASP A 459 29.59 -15.85 0.78
C ASP A 459 28.49 -15.00 0.11
N PRO A 460 28.27 -15.14 -1.21
CA PRO A 460 27.26 -14.37 -1.93
C PRO A 460 25.84 -14.50 -1.37
N VAL A 461 25.43 -15.69 -0.90
CA VAL A 461 24.11 -15.90 -0.29
C VAL A 461 23.94 -15.05 0.97
N GLN A 462 25.00 -14.96 1.78
CA GLN A 462 24.98 -14.16 3.00
C GLN A 462 25.04 -12.66 2.76
N LEU A 463 25.60 -12.23 1.62
CA LEU A 463 25.76 -10.82 1.26
C LEU A 463 24.54 -10.27 0.49
N PHE A 464 24.02 -11.06 -0.44
CA PHE A 464 23.01 -10.64 -1.42
C PHE A 464 21.70 -11.42 -1.33
N GLY A 465 21.63 -12.38 -0.39
CA GLY A 465 20.39 -13.11 -0.13
C GLY A 465 19.37 -12.20 0.54
N GLU A 466 18.12 -12.39 0.12
CA GLU A 466 16.95 -11.69 0.62
C GLU A 466 16.07 -12.67 1.41
N CYS A 467 14.92 -12.27 1.86
CA CYS A 467 13.89 -13.02 2.60
C CYS A 467 13.76 -12.69 4.09
N GLY A 468 14.12 -11.45 4.52
CA GLY A 468 13.69 -10.92 5.81
C GLY A 468 14.47 -11.38 7.04
N GLY A 469 13.95 -11.09 8.22
CA GLY A 469 14.50 -11.53 9.51
C GLY A 469 15.77 -10.82 9.99
N LEU A 470 16.24 -9.80 9.28
CA LEU A 470 17.46 -9.06 9.61
C LEU A 470 17.25 -7.55 9.49
N ALA A 471 17.93 -6.80 10.32
CA ALA A 471 18.07 -5.34 10.20
C ALA A 471 19.47 -4.90 10.63
N VAL A 472 19.98 -3.84 10.03
CA VAL A 472 21.19 -3.14 10.47
C VAL A 472 20.78 -2.01 11.39
N VAL A 473 21.35 -1.97 12.60
CA VAL A 473 21.18 -0.86 13.54
C VAL A 473 22.52 -0.31 13.96
N ALA A 474 22.61 0.99 14.17
CA ALA A 474 23.81 1.61 14.74
C ALA A 474 23.46 2.52 15.90
N CYS A 475 24.35 2.57 16.89
CA CYS A 475 24.21 3.45 18.04
C CYS A 475 25.57 3.75 18.68
N ALA A 476 25.61 4.77 19.53
CA ALA A 476 26.78 5.06 20.34
C ALA A 476 27.12 3.86 21.27
N ARG A 477 28.40 3.62 21.53
CA ARG A 477 28.88 2.45 22.30
C ARG A 477 28.19 2.32 23.66
N GLU A 478 27.93 3.41 24.35
CA GLU A 478 27.26 3.41 25.67
C GLU A 478 25.78 3.07 25.62
N GLN A 479 25.15 3.11 24.42
CA GLN A 479 23.77 2.71 24.26
C GLN A 479 23.59 1.21 24.07
N VAL A 480 24.61 0.50 23.58
CA VAL A 480 24.54 -0.95 23.31
C VAL A 480 24.07 -1.74 24.55
N SER A 481 24.56 -1.38 25.75
CA SER A 481 24.14 -2.05 26.99
C SER A 481 22.71 -1.74 27.45
N LYS A 482 22.04 -0.78 26.82
CA LYS A 482 20.66 -0.37 27.14
C LYS A 482 19.65 -0.99 26.21
N LEU A 483 20.09 -1.69 25.16
CA LEU A 483 19.18 -2.33 24.20
C LEU A 483 18.42 -3.47 24.87
N GLU A 484 17.10 -3.39 24.83
CA GLU A 484 16.19 -4.44 25.28
C GLU A 484 16.00 -5.45 24.15
N ALA A 485 16.88 -6.45 24.08
CA ALA A 485 16.91 -7.41 22.98
C ALA A 485 15.77 -8.44 23.03
N ASP A 486 15.20 -8.73 24.20
CA ASP A 486 14.07 -9.65 24.41
C ASP A 486 14.20 -10.98 23.63
N GLY A 487 15.43 -11.52 23.55
CA GLY A 487 15.75 -12.76 22.83
C GLY A 487 16.12 -12.57 21.35
N VAL A 488 16.08 -11.36 20.82
CA VAL A 488 16.55 -11.08 19.44
C VAL A 488 18.08 -11.18 19.41
N PRO A 489 18.65 -12.00 18.50
CA PRO A 489 20.09 -12.07 18.34
C PRO A 489 20.67 -10.72 17.89
N LEU A 490 21.73 -10.28 18.57
CA LEU A 490 22.48 -9.08 18.21
C LEU A 490 23.94 -9.45 18.00
N ARG A 491 24.48 -9.12 16.84
CA ARG A 491 25.89 -9.33 16.50
C ARG A 491 26.53 -8.00 16.15
N GLU A 492 27.55 -7.60 16.91
CA GLU A 492 28.41 -6.48 16.52
C GLU A 492 29.21 -6.88 15.28
N ILE A 493 29.09 -6.08 14.22
CA ILE A 493 29.76 -6.31 12.94
C ILE A 493 30.81 -5.25 12.64
N GLY A 494 30.96 -4.23 13.48
CA GLY A 494 32.03 -3.25 13.36
C GLY A 494 31.65 -1.85 13.81
N THR A 495 32.28 -0.85 13.21
CA THR A 495 32.15 0.55 13.62
C THR A 495 32.03 1.46 12.41
N ALA A 496 31.14 2.45 12.47
CA ALA A 496 31.01 3.50 11.49
C ALA A 496 32.19 4.48 11.57
N GLY A 497 32.72 4.90 10.44
CA GLY A 497 33.81 5.86 10.34
C GLY A 497 34.53 5.87 9.00
N GLY A 498 35.19 6.96 8.68
CA GLY A 498 35.94 7.16 7.45
C GLY A 498 35.08 7.48 6.24
N ASP A 499 35.68 7.41 5.05
CA ASP A 499 35.11 7.78 3.77
C ASP A 499 34.88 6.59 2.81
N SER A 500 34.94 5.38 3.35
CA SER A 500 34.78 4.14 2.59
C SER A 500 34.02 3.05 3.38
N LEU A 501 33.33 2.18 2.69
CA LEU A 501 32.74 0.95 3.22
C LEU A 501 33.72 -0.21 2.91
N ASN A 502 34.42 -0.70 3.92
CA ASN A 502 35.42 -1.76 3.77
C ASN A 502 36.41 -1.51 2.60
N GLY A 503 36.87 -0.25 2.45
CA GLY A 503 37.81 0.14 1.39
C GLY A 503 37.16 0.47 0.03
N LEU A 504 35.84 0.40 -0.08
CA LEU A 504 35.10 0.88 -1.24
C LEU A 504 34.67 2.33 -0.98
N PRO A 505 35.20 3.32 -1.76
CA PRO A 505 34.93 4.73 -1.52
C PRO A 505 33.43 5.07 -1.56
N LEU A 506 32.97 5.90 -0.64
CA LEU A 506 31.56 6.38 -0.61
C LEU A 506 31.18 7.11 -1.92
N ALA A 507 32.11 7.81 -2.53
CA ALA A 507 31.88 8.49 -3.80
C ALA A 507 31.53 7.51 -4.94
N ASP A 508 32.12 6.30 -4.94
CA ASP A 508 31.81 5.27 -5.94
C ASP A 508 30.44 4.65 -5.68
N LEU A 509 30.11 4.35 -4.40
CA LEU A 509 28.80 3.85 -3.98
C LEU A 509 27.68 4.84 -4.34
N THR A 510 27.86 6.11 -3.95
CA THR A 510 26.90 7.18 -4.23
C THR A 510 26.69 7.38 -5.74
N ARG A 511 27.76 7.33 -6.53
CA ARG A 511 27.67 7.46 -7.99
C ARG A 511 26.89 6.30 -8.60
N ALA A 512 27.10 5.08 -8.14
CA ALA A 512 26.37 3.91 -8.62
C ALA A 512 24.88 4.02 -8.24
N TRP A 513 24.58 4.38 -6.99
CA TRP A 513 23.20 4.54 -6.50
C TRP A 513 22.44 5.69 -7.19
N GLN A 514 23.13 6.78 -7.54
CA GLN A 514 22.57 7.92 -8.29
C GLN A 514 22.63 7.75 -9.81
N ALA A 515 22.95 6.56 -10.30
CA ALA A 515 23.01 6.33 -11.74
C ALA A 515 21.64 6.64 -12.38
N LYS A 516 21.63 7.55 -13.35
CA LYS A 516 20.44 7.85 -14.16
C LYS A 516 20.27 6.75 -15.21
N GLU A 517 19.05 6.49 -15.62
CA GLU A 517 18.80 5.67 -16.82
C GLU A 517 19.69 6.12 -17.97
N ALA A 518 20.27 5.16 -18.65
CA ALA A 518 20.86 5.40 -19.97
C ALA A 518 19.69 5.77 -20.90
N SER A 519 19.55 7.09 -21.12
CA SER A 519 18.63 7.74 -22.08
C SER A 519 17.13 7.45 -21.92
N SER A 520 16.45 8.26 -21.12
CA SER A 520 15.02 8.56 -21.33
C SER A 520 14.83 9.65 -22.43
N GLU A 521 15.65 9.66 -23.46
CA GLU A 521 15.48 10.58 -24.61
C GLU A 521 14.70 9.96 -25.77
N GLU A 522 14.21 8.71 -25.61
CA GLU A 522 13.43 8.00 -26.65
C GLU A 522 12.17 7.34 -26.07
N ILE A 523 11.36 8.04 -25.26
CA ILE A 523 9.95 7.63 -25.04
C ILE A 523 9.06 8.86 -25.26
#